data_9f396bfafb40944b7f16178d53d67ee3
#
_entry.id   9f396bfafb40944b7f16178d53d67ee3
#
_cell.length_a   1.000
_cell.length_b   1.000
_cell.length_c   1.000
_cell.angle_alpha   90.00
_cell.angle_beta   90.00
_cell.angle_gamma   90.00
#
_symmetry.space_group_name_H-M   'P 1'
#
loop_
_entity.id
_entity.type
_entity.pdbx_description
1 polymer ?
#
loop_
_entity_poly.entity_id
_entity_poly.type
_entity_poly.pdbx_seq_one_letter_code
_entity_poly.pdbx_strand_id
1 'polypeptide(L)'
;MQHASQLQIPATLAEAVRPDTCALIVYDMQVGILRQLPHGGDVLARVLKVVEAARTAGVRIVFMRHMSLPKKLAGVFQTRQMMLWQSKTSPDEVQPWFLRDSPGFALAPELAVREDEAILDKITMSAFEGTPLAIALRDCGLNSFVICGIATEIGIEPTVRHGADLGFIPVLVEDACGAGDQESGARALANMRHMGDAMICSVDELAAAWR
;
A
#
# COMPACT_ATOMS: atom_id res chain seq x y z
N MET A 1 -19.80 -17.13 -1.18
CA MET A 1 -19.86 -16.51 -2.54
C MET A 1 -21.31 -16.29 -2.94
N GLN A 2 -21.69 -15.04 -3.23
CA GLN A 2 -23.01 -14.71 -3.76
C GLN A 2 -22.95 -14.69 -5.30
N HIS A 3 -24.06 -15.05 -5.94
CA HIS A 3 -24.16 -15.06 -7.40
C HIS A 3 -25.26 -14.11 -7.86
N ALA A 4 -24.91 -13.14 -8.71
CA ALA A 4 -25.85 -12.23 -9.34
C ALA A 4 -25.42 -11.99 -10.79
N SER A 5 -26.35 -12.15 -11.75
CA SER A 5 -26.09 -11.89 -13.19
C SER A 5 -24.84 -12.60 -13.72
N GLN A 6 -24.60 -13.85 -13.31
CA GLN A 6 -23.42 -14.68 -13.61
C GLN A 6 -22.11 -14.19 -12.94
N LEU A 7 -22.16 -13.17 -12.09
CA LEU A 7 -21.00 -12.70 -11.32
C LEU A 7 -20.84 -13.50 -10.02
N GLN A 8 -19.59 -13.74 -9.64
CA GLN A 8 -19.23 -14.30 -8.33
C GLN A 8 -18.81 -13.15 -7.42
N ILE A 9 -19.64 -12.83 -6.44
CA ILE A 9 -19.43 -11.70 -5.54
C ILE A 9 -18.96 -12.24 -4.18
N PRO A 10 -17.73 -11.93 -3.73
CA PRO A 10 -17.27 -12.35 -2.41
C PRO A 10 -18.13 -11.72 -1.30
N ALA A 11 -18.67 -12.56 -0.43
CA ALA A 11 -19.50 -12.16 0.71
C ALA A 11 -18.72 -12.19 2.04
N THR A 12 -17.58 -12.87 2.06
CA THR A 12 -16.72 -13.03 3.23
C THR A 12 -15.28 -12.64 2.92
N LEU A 13 -14.50 -12.35 3.98
CA LEU A 13 -13.08 -12.07 3.85
C LEU A 13 -12.35 -13.23 3.13
N ALA A 14 -12.56 -14.48 3.56
CA ALA A 14 -11.92 -15.66 2.97
C ALA A 14 -12.22 -15.82 1.48
N GLU A 15 -13.40 -15.42 1.03
CA GLU A 15 -13.74 -15.44 -0.40
C GLU A 15 -13.04 -14.33 -1.19
N ALA A 16 -12.82 -13.17 -0.58
CA ALA A 16 -12.16 -12.03 -1.21
C ALA A 16 -10.62 -12.19 -1.28
N VAL A 17 -10.02 -12.92 -0.32
CA VAL A 17 -8.54 -13.04 -0.22
C VAL A 17 -8.02 -14.40 -0.69
N ARG A 18 -8.77 -15.13 -1.53
CA ARG A 18 -8.30 -16.41 -2.07
C ARG A 18 -6.94 -16.25 -2.76
N PRO A 19 -5.95 -17.12 -2.47
CA PRO A 19 -4.59 -17.00 -3.00
C PRO A 19 -4.49 -17.02 -4.53
N ASP A 20 -5.43 -17.67 -5.21
CA ASP A 20 -5.49 -17.78 -6.66
C ASP A 20 -6.04 -16.52 -7.35
N THR A 21 -6.75 -15.64 -6.63
CA THR A 21 -7.39 -14.43 -7.17
C THR A 21 -7.00 -13.14 -6.46
N CYS A 22 -6.12 -13.20 -5.46
CA CYS A 22 -5.69 -12.07 -4.64
C CYS A 22 -4.18 -11.86 -4.70
N ALA A 23 -3.73 -10.60 -4.54
CA ALA A 23 -2.34 -10.25 -4.26
C ALA A 23 -2.23 -9.48 -2.94
N LEU A 24 -1.04 -9.50 -2.33
CA LEU A 24 -0.68 -8.60 -1.24
C LEU A 24 0.13 -7.42 -1.80
N ILE A 25 -0.29 -6.20 -1.50
CA ILE A 25 0.44 -4.96 -1.76
C ILE A 25 1.02 -4.46 -0.44
N VAL A 26 2.34 -4.49 -0.32
CA VAL A 26 3.08 -3.92 0.81
C VAL A 26 3.51 -2.52 0.43
N TYR A 27 2.87 -1.52 1.05
CA TYR A 27 2.94 -0.14 0.61
C TYR A 27 4.01 0.65 1.39
N ASP A 28 5.03 1.14 0.67
CA ASP A 28 6.05 2.10 1.08
C ASP A 28 6.77 1.80 2.43
N MET A 29 7.05 0.54 2.71
CA MET A 29 7.80 0.11 3.89
C MET A 29 9.30 0.37 3.74
N GLN A 30 9.65 1.62 3.43
CA GLN A 30 11.01 2.09 3.18
C GLN A 30 11.67 2.59 4.47
N VAL A 31 12.98 2.41 4.59
CA VAL A 31 13.78 2.83 5.75
C VAL A 31 13.56 4.32 6.09
N GLY A 32 13.53 5.18 5.08
CA GLY A 32 13.35 6.62 5.28
C GLY A 32 11.94 7.00 5.71
N ILE A 33 10.91 6.25 5.29
CA ILE A 33 9.51 6.48 5.70
C ILE A 33 9.29 5.98 7.12
N LEU A 34 9.73 4.77 7.42
CA LEU A 34 9.63 4.17 8.77
C LEU A 34 10.25 5.04 9.85
N ARG A 35 11.41 5.67 9.56
CA ARG A 35 12.10 6.57 10.50
C ARG A 35 11.34 7.86 10.81
N GLN A 36 10.41 8.26 9.97
CA GLN A 36 9.60 9.47 10.18
C GLN A 36 8.39 9.21 11.09
N LEU A 37 8.03 7.95 11.33
CA LEU A 37 6.90 7.59 12.18
C LEU A 37 7.37 7.17 13.57
N PRO A 38 6.83 7.76 14.65
CA PRO A 38 7.16 7.34 16.02
C PRO A 38 6.93 5.85 16.29
N HIS A 39 5.92 5.26 15.65
CA HIS A 39 5.53 3.84 15.79
C HIS A 39 5.88 3.00 14.55
N GLY A 40 6.85 3.43 13.74
CA GLY A 40 7.24 2.73 12.50
C GLY A 40 7.66 1.28 12.74
N GLY A 41 8.34 1.00 13.86
CA GLY A 41 8.73 -0.36 14.25
C GLY A 41 7.55 -1.28 14.54
N ASP A 42 6.50 -0.77 15.20
CA ASP A 42 5.29 -1.55 15.49
C ASP A 42 4.52 -1.88 14.21
N VAL A 43 4.43 -0.91 13.29
CA VAL A 43 3.82 -1.13 11.97
C VAL A 43 4.61 -2.18 11.19
N LEU A 44 5.95 -2.07 11.16
CA LEU A 44 6.80 -3.05 10.50
C LEU A 44 6.58 -4.46 11.07
N ALA A 45 6.53 -4.60 12.39
CA ALA A 45 6.30 -5.90 13.03
C ALA A 45 4.97 -6.55 12.61
N ARG A 46 3.91 -5.75 12.42
CA ARG A 46 2.61 -6.23 11.95
C ARG A 46 2.62 -6.55 10.46
N VAL A 47 3.23 -5.70 9.63
CA VAL A 47 3.43 -5.96 8.20
C VAL A 47 4.20 -7.25 7.97
N LEU A 48 5.24 -7.53 8.76
CA LEU A 48 5.99 -8.80 8.68
C LEU A 48 5.09 -10.02 8.94
N LYS A 49 4.13 -9.95 9.87
CA LYS A 49 3.16 -11.03 10.08
C LYS A 49 2.25 -11.22 8.86
N VAL A 50 1.80 -10.13 8.24
CA VAL A 50 0.99 -10.19 7.00
C VAL A 50 1.78 -10.81 5.85
N VAL A 51 3.03 -10.40 5.66
CA VAL A 51 3.92 -10.94 4.62
C VAL A 51 4.16 -12.44 4.82
N GLU A 52 4.42 -12.87 6.06
CA GLU A 52 4.63 -14.29 6.36
C GLU A 52 3.36 -15.12 6.14
N ALA A 53 2.20 -14.62 6.54
CA ALA A 53 0.92 -15.28 6.27
C ALA A 53 0.65 -15.41 4.76
N ALA A 54 0.92 -14.35 3.97
CA ALA A 54 0.79 -14.36 2.52
C ALA A 54 1.73 -15.38 1.86
N ARG A 55 2.99 -15.42 2.29
CA ARG A 55 3.99 -16.39 1.82
C ARG A 55 3.56 -17.83 2.10
N THR A 56 3.06 -18.08 3.31
CA THR A 56 2.57 -19.41 3.71
C THR A 56 1.36 -19.84 2.89
N ALA A 57 0.47 -18.92 2.56
CA ALA A 57 -0.72 -19.17 1.75
C ALA A 57 -0.45 -19.23 0.23
N GLY A 58 0.76 -18.87 -0.22
CA GLY A 58 1.10 -18.81 -1.65
C GLY A 58 0.51 -17.59 -2.37
N VAL A 59 0.18 -16.53 -1.64
CA VAL A 59 -0.32 -15.27 -2.21
C VAL A 59 0.83 -14.51 -2.87
N ARG A 60 0.60 -13.96 -4.06
CA ARG A 60 1.58 -13.12 -4.77
C ARG A 60 1.78 -11.79 -4.03
N ILE A 61 3.04 -11.38 -3.88
CA ILE A 61 3.40 -10.18 -3.12
C ILE A 61 4.04 -9.14 -4.04
N VAL A 62 3.56 -7.90 -3.91
CA VAL A 62 4.12 -6.74 -4.59
C VAL A 62 4.49 -5.68 -3.54
N PHE A 63 5.76 -5.33 -3.48
CA PHE A 63 6.27 -4.24 -2.65
C PHE A 63 6.26 -2.96 -3.47
N MET A 64 5.66 -1.91 -2.92
CA MET A 64 5.70 -0.58 -3.50
C MET A 64 6.77 0.27 -2.83
N ARG A 65 7.46 1.11 -3.61
CA ARG A 65 8.36 2.13 -3.07
C ARG A 65 8.00 3.50 -3.64
N HIS A 66 7.89 4.49 -2.76
CA HIS A 66 7.80 5.88 -3.19
C HIS A 66 9.17 6.39 -3.61
N MET A 67 9.27 6.97 -4.81
CA MET A 67 10.49 7.51 -5.37
C MET A 67 10.36 9.02 -5.60
N SER A 68 11.31 9.80 -5.12
CA SER A 68 11.44 11.19 -5.51
C SER A 68 12.21 11.32 -6.81
N LEU A 69 11.76 12.18 -7.70
CA LEU A 69 12.54 12.58 -8.87
C LEU A 69 13.62 13.58 -8.48
N PRO A 70 14.71 13.65 -9.26
CA PRO A 70 15.69 14.74 -9.12
C PRO A 70 15.01 16.11 -9.21
N LYS A 71 15.50 17.11 -8.47
CA LYS A 71 14.88 18.43 -8.34
C LYS A 71 14.49 19.08 -9.68
N LYS A 72 15.29 18.90 -10.72
CA LYS A 72 15.00 19.42 -12.07
C LYS A 72 13.79 18.76 -12.77
N LEU A 73 13.37 17.60 -12.29
CA LEU A 73 12.23 16.82 -12.84
C LEU A 73 11.05 16.80 -11.85
N ALA A 74 11.21 17.31 -10.64
CA ALA A 74 10.12 17.50 -9.70
C ALA A 74 9.19 18.60 -10.24
N GLY A 75 7.97 18.22 -10.61
CA GLY A 75 6.97 19.14 -11.15
C GLY A 75 6.37 20.07 -10.10
N VAL A 76 5.48 20.96 -10.53
CA VAL A 76 4.84 21.96 -9.67
C VAL A 76 4.15 21.32 -8.46
N PHE A 77 3.38 20.26 -8.67
CA PHE A 77 2.66 19.57 -7.60
C PHE A 77 3.61 18.95 -6.57
N GLN A 78 4.59 18.17 -7.03
CA GLN A 78 5.57 17.52 -6.14
C GLN A 78 6.38 18.55 -5.34
N THR A 79 6.81 19.65 -5.98
CA THR A 79 7.55 20.70 -5.30
C THR A 79 6.70 21.38 -4.22
N ARG A 80 5.43 21.71 -4.51
CA ARG A 80 4.50 22.26 -3.50
C ARG A 80 4.31 21.31 -2.31
N GLN A 81 4.17 20.03 -2.59
CA GLN A 81 3.98 18.99 -1.58
C GLN A 81 5.24 18.85 -0.69
N MET A 82 6.42 18.82 -1.30
CA MET A 82 7.69 18.82 -0.56
C MET A 82 7.86 20.07 0.29
N MET A 83 7.51 21.26 -0.21
CA MET A 83 7.54 22.51 0.57
C MET A 83 6.67 22.39 1.83
N LEU A 84 5.44 21.87 1.69
CA LEU A 84 4.53 21.67 2.82
C LEU A 84 5.11 20.69 3.84
N TRP A 85 5.52 19.51 3.41
CA TRP A 85 6.01 18.46 4.30
C TRP A 85 7.35 18.80 4.97
N GLN A 86 8.20 19.58 4.29
CA GLN A 86 9.48 20.03 4.82
C GLN A 86 9.39 21.40 5.52
N SER A 87 8.19 21.98 5.62
CA SER A 87 7.97 23.31 6.21
C SER A 87 8.89 24.37 5.60
N LYS A 88 9.00 24.37 4.25
CA LYS A 88 9.82 25.31 3.48
C LYS A 88 8.96 26.35 2.79
N THR A 89 9.48 27.58 2.73
CA THR A 89 8.82 28.72 2.07
C THR A 89 9.31 28.96 0.66
N SER A 90 10.48 28.42 0.29
CA SER A 90 11.07 28.54 -1.04
C SER A 90 11.25 27.15 -1.69
N PRO A 91 10.98 27.00 -2.99
CA PRO A 91 11.24 25.75 -3.72
C PRO A 91 12.74 25.42 -3.77
N ASP A 92 13.62 26.42 -3.60
CA ASP A 92 15.07 26.19 -3.60
C ASP A 92 15.57 25.48 -2.34
N GLU A 93 14.81 25.53 -1.25
CA GLU A 93 15.16 24.93 0.03
C GLU A 93 14.76 23.45 0.15
N VAL A 94 13.83 22.98 -0.71
CA VAL A 94 13.37 21.58 -0.63
C VAL A 94 14.42 20.60 -1.16
N GLN A 95 14.45 19.42 -0.54
CA GLN A 95 15.34 18.34 -0.95
C GLN A 95 14.52 17.07 -1.22
N PRO A 96 14.76 16.38 -2.33
CA PRO A 96 14.14 15.06 -2.57
C PRO A 96 14.61 14.06 -1.51
N TRP A 97 13.65 13.44 -0.78
CA TRP A 97 14.00 12.51 0.32
C TRP A 97 14.30 11.09 -0.13
N PHE A 98 13.67 10.66 -1.23
CA PHE A 98 13.68 9.27 -1.70
C PHE A 98 14.20 9.17 -3.12
N LEU A 99 15.35 9.81 -3.41
CA LEU A 99 16.03 9.60 -4.67
C LEU A 99 16.39 8.12 -4.81
N ARG A 100 16.32 7.59 -6.03
CA ARG A 100 16.76 6.23 -6.33
C ARG A 100 18.16 5.98 -5.75
N ASP A 101 18.33 4.84 -5.13
CA ASP A 101 19.58 4.40 -4.50
C ASP A 101 20.04 5.22 -3.27
N SER A 102 19.20 6.16 -2.78
CA SER A 102 19.48 6.78 -1.49
C SER A 102 19.19 5.81 -0.33
N PRO A 103 19.86 5.94 0.82
CA PRO A 103 19.66 5.04 1.96
C PRO A 103 18.20 4.99 2.46
N GLY A 104 17.47 6.11 2.33
CA GLY A 104 16.06 6.19 2.73
C GLY A 104 15.10 5.54 1.75
N PHE A 105 15.51 5.31 0.50
CA PHE A 105 14.72 4.70 -0.56
C PHE A 105 14.59 3.19 -0.42
N ALA A 106 15.56 2.52 0.18
CA ALA A 106 15.56 1.07 0.35
C ALA A 106 14.36 0.60 1.19
N LEU A 107 13.80 -0.55 0.84
CA LEU A 107 12.86 -1.26 1.71
C LEU A 107 13.54 -1.65 3.01
N ALA A 108 12.76 -1.76 4.09
CA ALA A 108 13.25 -2.30 5.35
C ALA A 108 13.86 -3.69 5.14
N PRO A 109 15.12 -3.93 5.54
CA PRO A 109 15.80 -5.20 5.27
C PRO A 109 15.11 -6.41 5.92
N GLU A 110 14.35 -6.19 6.98
CA GLU A 110 13.56 -7.22 7.67
C GLU A 110 12.49 -7.85 6.78
N LEU A 111 12.04 -7.17 5.74
CA LEU A 111 11.08 -7.70 4.77
C LEU A 111 11.65 -8.87 3.98
N ALA A 112 12.97 -8.97 3.86
CA ALA A 112 13.69 -10.05 3.21
C ALA A 112 13.02 -10.46 1.89
N VAL A 113 12.85 -9.46 0.98
CA VAL A 113 12.15 -9.64 -0.30
C VAL A 113 12.76 -10.80 -1.09
N ARG A 114 11.91 -11.70 -1.60
CA ARG A 114 12.31 -12.92 -2.33
C ARG A 114 12.38 -12.66 -3.83
N GLU A 115 13.07 -13.52 -4.56
CA GLU A 115 13.23 -13.41 -6.03
C GLU A 115 11.92 -13.54 -6.81
N ASP A 116 10.93 -14.22 -6.25
CA ASP A 116 9.59 -14.41 -6.82
C ASP A 116 8.60 -13.31 -6.40
N GLU A 117 9.04 -12.30 -5.66
CA GLU A 117 8.24 -11.15 -5.24
C GLU A 117 8.61 -9.89 -6.03
N ALA A 118 7.62 -9.09 -6.41
CA ALA A 118 7.85 -7.91 -7.23
C ALA A 118 8.13 -6.66 -6.39
N ILE A 119 9.02 -5.79 -6.89
CA ILE A 119 9.20 -4.43 -6.37
C ILE A 119 8.83 -3.43 -7.47
N LEU A 120 7.89 -2.52 -7.20
CA LEU A 120 7.49 -1.46 -8.12
C LEU A 120 7.73 -0.09 -7.50
N ASP A 121 8.36 0.80 -8.28
CA ASP A 121 8.62 2.18 -7.89
C ASP A 121 7.51 3.10 -8.42
N LYS A 122 7.09 4.05 -7.63
CA LYS A 122 6.08 5.06 -7.99
C LYS A 122 6.48 6.46 -7.53
N ILE A 123 6.03 7.46 -8.25
CA ILE A 123 6.16 8.88 -7.89
C ILE A 123 4.83 9.50 -7.45
N THR A 124 3.78 8.69 -7.45
CA THR A 124 2.38 9.06 -7.18
C THR A 124 1.92 8.51 -5.84
N MET A 125 0.76 8.99 -5.35
CA MET A 125 0.18 8.48 -4.09
C MET A 125 -0.46 7.11 -4.32
N SER A 126 -1.30 6.97 -5.35
CA SER A 126 -1.85 5.66 -5.70
C SER A 126 -0.77 4.72 -6.24
N ALA A 127 -0.77 3.47 -5.77
CA ALA A 127 0.10 2.41 -6.28
C ALA A 127 -0.20 2.04 -7.75
N PHE A 128 -1.40 2.36 -8.23
CA PHE A 128 -1.82 2.05 -9.59
C PHE A 128 -1.43 3.12 -10.62
N GLU A 129 -1.29 4.38 -10.18
CA GLU A 129 -1.04 5.48 -11.11
C GLU A 129 0.43 5.49 -11.57
N GLY A 130 0.61 5.36 -12.89
CA GLY A 130 1.94 5.39 -13.52
C GLY A 130 2.80 4.15 -13.26
N THR A 131 2.23 3.05 -12.77
CA THR A 131 2.91 1.79 -12.54
C THR A 131 2.30 0.65 -13.36
N PRO A 132 3.00 -0.46 -13.59
CA PRO A 132 2.43 -1.63 -14.26
C PRO A 132 1.50 -2.46 -13.35
N LEU A 133 1.20 -2.04 -12.11
CA LEU A 133 0.51 -2.86 -11.11
C LEU A 133 -0.83 -3.39 -11.61
N ALA A 134 -1.69 -2.53 -12.17
CA ALA A 134 -3.01 -2.95 -12.67
C ALA A 134 -2.92 -3.99 -13.80
N ILE A 135 -1.95 -3.82 -14.70
CA ILE A 135 -1.71 -4.75 -15.81
C ILE A 135 -1.24 -6.09 -15.24
N ALA A 136 -0.25 -6.07 -14.34
CA ALA A 136 0.31 -7.27 -13.74
C ALA A 136 -0.75 -8.09 -12.97
N LEU A 137 -1.59 -7.42 -12.17
CA LEU A 137 -2.66 -8.10 -11.44
C LEU A 137 -3.69 -8.74 -12.38
N ARG A 138 -4.16 -8.00 -13.39
CA ARG A 138 -5.16 -8.51 -14.36
C ARG A 138 -4.62 -9.65 -15.21
N ASP A 139 -3.39 -9.54 -15.67
CA ASP A 139 -2.75 -10.57 -16.51
C ASP A 139 -2.55 -11.88 -15.73
N CYS A 140 -2.37 -11.79 -14.41
CA CYS A 140 -2.36 -12.94 -13.51
C CYS A 140 -3.77 -13.46 -13.12
N GLY A 141 -4.84 -12.86 -13.62
CA GLY A 141 -6.22 -13.23 -13.26
C GLY A 141 -6.65 -12.82 -11.86
N LEU A 142 -5.93 -11.87 -11.24
CA LEU A 142 -6.22 -11.39 -9.88
C LEU A 142 -7.28 -10.28 -9.95
N ASN A 143 -8.32 -10.39 -9.13
CA ASN A 143 -9.42 -9.45 -9.07
C ASN A 143 -9.57 -8.76 -7.71
N SER A 144 -8.74 -9.13 -6.74
CA SER A 144 -8.69 -8.52 -5.43
C SER A 144 -7.24 -8.25 -4.99
N PHE A 145 -7.08 -7.37 -4.02
CA PHE A 145 -5.79 -7.15 -3.38
C PHE A 145 -5.96 -6.82 -1.90
N VAL A 146 -5.03 -7.35 -1.11
CA VAL A 146 -4.82 -6.94 0.29
C VAL A 146 -3.79 -5.82 0.30
N ILE A 147 -3.97 -4.80 1.15
CA ILE A 147 -3.01 -3.71 1.31
C ILE A 147 -2.69 -3.45 2.77
N CYS A 148 -1.40 -3.26 3.06
CA CYS A 148 -0.86 -2.83 4.36
C CYS A 148 0.37 -1.94 4.14
N GLY A 149 0.83 -1.23 5.16
CA GLY A 149 2.04 -0.38 5.10
C GLY A 149 1.82 1.07 5.54
N ILE A 150 2.46 2.04 4.89
CA ILE A 150 2.54 3.46 5.29
C ILE A 150 2.42 4.41 4.08
N ALA A 151 1.63 5.49 4.10
CA ALA A 151 0.77 5.94 5.16
C ALA A 151 -0.69 5.83 4.74
N THR A 152 -1.56 5.56 5.72
CA THR A 152 -3.00 5.33 5.52
C THR A 152 -3.66 6.46 4.74
N GLU A 153 -3.50 7.70 5.19
CA GLU A 153 -4.17 8.89 4.65
C GLU A 153 -3.47 9.45 3.39
N ILE A 154 -2.18 9.12 3.18
CA ILE A 154 -1.39 9.71 2.10
C ILE A 154 -1.47 8.84 0.84
N GLY A 155 -1.29 7.54 0.98
CA GLY A 155 -1.13 6.65 -0.16
C GLY A 155 -2.01 5.41 -0.16
N ILE A 156 -2.35 4.86 1.02
CA ILE A 156 -3.17 3.66 1.11
C ILE A 156 -4.62 3.98 0.71
N GLU A 157 -5.25 5.01 1.29
CA GLU A 157 -6.60 5.42 0.91
C GLU A 157 -6.71 5.74 -0.60
N PRO A 158 -5.84 6.58 -1.22
CA PRO A 158 -5.88 6.79 -2.66
C PRO A 158 -5.71 5.50 -3.49
N THR A 159 -4.88 4.56 -3.01
CA THR A 159 -4.69 3.26 -3.69
C THR A 159 -5.95 2.40 -3.62
N VAL A 160 -6.59 2.32 -2.45
CA VAL A 160 -7.85 1.60 -2.26
C VAL A 160 -8.92 2.12 -3.22
N ARG A 161 -9.16 3.43 -3.25
CA ARG A 161 -10.17 4.05 -4.11
C ARG A 161 -9.87 3.86 -5.59
N HIS A 162 -8.63 4.11 -6.00
CA HIS A 162 -8.23 3.92 -7.40
C HIS A 162 -8.33 2.45 -7.80
N GLY A 163 -7.95 1.52 -6.92
CA GLY A 163 -8.12 0.08 -7.17
C GLY A 163 -9.58 -0.32 -7.35
N ALA A 164 -10.49 0.23 -6.53
CA ALA A 164 -11.93 0.03 -6.66
C ALA A 164 -12.46 0.59 -7.99
N ASP A 165 -12.06 1.81 -8.39
CA ASP A 165 -12.41 2.42 -9.69
C ASP A 165 -11.90 1.59 -10.88
N LEU A 166 -10.78 0.88 -10.71
CA LEU A 166 -10.25 -0.05 -11.69
C LEU A 166 -10.95 -1.41 -11.70
N GLY A 167 -11.90 -1.65 -10.78
CA GLY A 167 -12.69 -2.87 -10.68
C GLY A 167 -12.07 -3.98 -9.83
N PHE A 168 -11.04 -3.68 -9.05
CA PHE A 168 -10.51 -4.60 -8.04
C PHE A 168 -11.34 -4.56 -6.75
N ILE A 169 -11.24 -5.61 -5.95
CA ILE A 169 -11.81 -5.68 -4.60
C ILE A 169 -10.69 -5.40 -3.59
N PRO A 170 -10.65 -4.20 -2.98
CA PRO A 170 -9.64 -3.89 -1.98
C PRO A 170 -9.96 -4.56 -0.63
N VAL A 171 -8.92 -5.04 0.04
CA VAL A 171 -8.95 -5.51 1.43
C VAL A 171 -7.88 -4.77 2.21
N LEU A 172 -8.26 -4.05 3.26
CA LEU A 172 -7.36 -3.24 4.07
C LEU A 172 -7.06 -3.93 5.40
N VAL A 173 -5.79 -4.12 5.74
CA VAL A 173 -5.36 -4.64 7.05
C VAL A 173 -5.11 -3.46 7.97
N GLU A 174 -6.15 -3.03 8.71
CA GLU A 174 -6.13 -1.74 9.42
C GLU A 174 -5.04 -1.62 10.48
N ASP A 175 -4.79 -2.67 11.24
CA ASP A 175 -3.77 -2.68 12.29
C ASP A 175 -2.34 -2.91 11.79
N ALA A 176 -2.17 -3.23 10.49
CA ALA A 176 -0.89 -3.23 9.78
C ALA A 176 -0.70 -1.98 8.90
N CYS A 177 -1.52 -0.95 9.07
CA CYS A 177 -1.38 0.33 8.41
C CYS A 177 -0.90 1.40 9.40
N GLY A 178 0.15 2.13 9.03
CA GLY A 178 0.65 3.29 9.78
C GLY A 178 0.12 4.59 9.19
N ALA A 179 -0.06 5.61 10.02
CA ALA A 179 -0.44 6.95 9.60
C ALA A 179 0.70 7.95 9.83
N GLY A 180 0.87 8.89 8.92
CA GLY A 180 1.77 10.03 9.09
C GLY A 180 1.24 11.01 10.13
N ASP A 181 -0.07 11.26 10.09
CA ASP A 181 -0.83 11.99 11.10
C ASP A 181 -1.96 11.10 11.61
N GLN A 182 -2.00 10.86 12.93
CA GLN A 182 -2.93 9.91 13.54
C GLN A 182 -4.41 10.26 13.34
N GLU A 183 -4.74 11.55 13.43
CA GLU A 183 -6.12 12.00 13.25
C GLU A 183 -6.56 11.87 11.79
N SER A 184 -5.69 12.24 10.85
CA SER A 184 -5.93 12.09 9.42
C SER A 184 -6.05 10.62 9.00
N GLY A 185 -5.20 9.75 9.55
CA GLY A 185 -5.30 8.30 9.33
C GLY A 185 -6.59 7.71 9.86
N ALA A 186 -7.02 8.11 11.07
CA ALA A 186 -8.30 7.67 11.63
C ALA A 186 -9.50 8.14 10.78
N ARG A 187 -9.47 9.38 10.26
CA ARG A 187 -10.50 9.88 9.33
C ARG A 187 -10.52 9.10 8.02
N ALA A 188 -9.35 8.79 7.46
CA ALA A 188 -9.23 7.99 6.24
C ALA A 188 -9.86 6.60 6.41
N LEU A 189 -9.54 5.89 7.50
CA LEU A 189 -10.13 4.60 7.85
C LEU A 189 -11.65 4.68 8.04
N ALA A 190 -12.12 5.67 8.80
CA ALA A 190 -13.56 5.88 9.03
C ALA A 190 -14.30 6.15 7.72
N ASN A 191 -13.70 6.91 6.81
CA ASN A 191 -14.28 7.24 5.52
C ASN A 191 -14.34 6.02 4.59
N MET A 192 -13.25 5.26 4.46
CA MET A 192 -13.25 4.01 3.68
C MET A 192 -14.28 3.00 4.21
N ARG A 193 -14.43 2.90 5.54
CA ARG A 193 -15.44 2.03 6.19
C ARG A 193 -16.87 2.51 5.89
N HIS A 194 -17.11 3.82 5.96
CA HIS A 194 -18.43 4.40 5.67
C HIS A 194 -18.85 4.21 4.21
N MET A 195 -17.92 4.42 3.29
CA MET A 195 -18.19 4.30 1.85
C MET A 195 -18.22 2.85 1.36
N GLY A 196 -17.65 1.90 2.13
CA GLY A 196 -17.52 0.51 1.70
C GLY A 196 -16.47 0.32 0.60
N ASP A 197 -15.49 1.20 0.54
CA ASP A 197 -14.43 1.19 -0.49
C ASP A 197 -13.52 -0.05 -0.37
N ALA A 198 -13.43 -0.63 0.82
CA ALA A 198 -12.65 -1.83 1.10
C ALA A 198 -13.32 -2.73 2.13
N MET A 199 -13.04 -4.03 2.07
CA MET A 199 -13.20 -4.90 3.22
C MET A 199 -12.07 -4.59 4.21
N ILE A 200 -12.41 -4.34 5.48
CA ILE A 200 -11.42 -3.98 6.51
C ILE A 200 -11.30 -5.15 7.49
N CYS A 201 -10.07 -5.55 7.76
CA CYS A 201 -9.75 -6.65 8.68
C CYS A 201 -8.51 -6.34 9.51
N SER A 202 -8.30 -7.13 10.56
CA SER A 202 -7.06 -7.19 11.32
C SER A 202 -6.06 -8.20 10.73
N VAL A 203 -4.80 -8.16 11.20
CA VAL A 203 -3.78 -9.17 10.87
C VAL A 203 -4.25 -10.58 11.22
N ASP A 204 -4.87 -10.74 12.40
CA ASP A 204 -5.30 -12.06 12.87
C ASP A 204 -6.48 -12.63 12.05
N GLU A 205 -7.44 -11.79 11.67
CA GLU A 205 -8.55 -12.18 10.79
C GLU A 205 -8.05 -12.57 9.38
N LEU A 206 -7.12 -11.80 8.83
CA LEU A 206 -6.51 -12.11 7.54
C LEU A 206 -5.73 -13.44 7.59
N ALA A 207 -4.90 -13.62 8.60
CA ALA A 207 -4.13 -14.85 8.79
C ALA A 207 -5.04 -16.07 8.99
N ALA A 208 -6.21 -15.90 9.62
CA ALA A 208 -7.21 -16.95 9.73
C ALA A 208 -7.86 -17.28 8.38
N ALA A 209 -8.13 -16.27 7.54
CA ALA A 209 -8.72 -16.42 6.22
C ALA A 209 -7.78 -17.11 5.20
N TRP A 210 -6.46 -17.06 5.44
CA TRP A 210 -5.42 -17.70 4.61
C TRP A 210 -4.98 -19.08 5.09
N ARG A 211 -5.56 -19.62 6.17
CA ARG A 211 -5.39 -21.01 6.65
C ARG A 211 -6.35 -21.98 5.99
#